data_e3ae2a1caceb4357687f8afba325a886
#
_entry.id   e3ae2a1caceb4357687f8afba325a886
#
_cell.length_a   1.000
_cell.length_b   1.000
_cell.length_c   1.000
_cell.angle_alpha   90.00
_cell.angle_beta   90.00
_cell.angle_gamma   90.00
#
_symmetry.space_group_name_H-M   'P 1'
#
loop_
_entity.id
_entity.type
_entity.pdbx_description
1 polymer ?
#
loop_
_entity_poly.entity_id
_entity_poly.type
_entity_poly.pdbx_seq_one_letter_code
_entity_poly.pdbx_strand_id
1 'polypeptide(L)'
;MSPKNKNKTELADYTTIKHNPRVKFDLSNNDYCIANAIYHLSNNPDSIFKGWYHGKVETLGKMFNLSRASAYNSITKLIDKKLVEKNEESGFLKTTKLWWDEFVNFEIGKPSKI
;
A
#
# COMPACT_ATOMS: atom_id res chain seq x y z
N MET A 1 1.53 -20.92 -19.54
CA MET A 1 1.27 -20.27 -19.40
C MET A 1 1.26 -19.38 -19.34
N SER A 2 1.10 -18.97 -19.26
CA SER A 2 0.96 -18.13 -19.16
C SER A 2 1.16 -17.08 -18.96
N PRO A 3 1.30 -16.48 -19.12
CA PRO A 3 1.65 -15.41 -19.17
C PRO A 3 0.94 -14.47 -18.67
N LYS A 4 0.25 -14.52 -18.23
CA LYS A 4 -0.40 -13.75 -17.61
C LYS A 4 0.32 -12.82 -16.97
N ASN A 5 1.26 -13.02 -16.64
CA ASN A 5 2.01 -12.29 -15.89
C ASN A 5 2.28 -11.03 -16.43
N LYS A 6 2.03 -10.74 -17.43
CA LYS A 6 2.31 -9.57 -17.92
C LYS A 6 1.39 -8.64 -17.35
N ASN A 7 0.50 -8.91 -16.54
CA ASN A 7 -0.36 -8.00 -15.98
C ASN A 7 0.33 -7.16 -14.97
N LYS A 8 0.62 -5.93 -15.25
CA LYS A 8 1.32 -5.10 -14.35
C LYS A 8 0.54 -4.67 -13.18
N THR A 9 -0.75 -4.88 -13.15
CA THR A 9 -1.55 -4.47 -12.01
C THR A 9 -1.52 -5.50 -10.91
N GLU A 10 -0.93 -6.66 -11.13
CA GLU A 10 -0.93 -7.67 -10.11
C GLU A 10 0.21 -7.47 -9.14
N LEU A 11 -0.04 -7.72 -7.87
CA LEU A 11 1.00 -7.67 -6.88
C LEU A 11 1.75 -8.99 -6.88
N ALA A 12 2.96 -8.97 -6.37
CA ALA A 12 3.70 -10.20 -6.18
C ALA A 12 2.92 -11.06 -5.19
N ASP A 13 3.20 -12.34 -5.22
CA ASP A 13 2.51 -13.29 -4.37
C ASP A 13 2.97 -13.20 -2.92
N TYR A 14 3.80 -12.26 -2.60
CA TYR A 14 4.30 -12.08 -1.25
C TYR A 14 4.59 -10.61 -1.00
N THR A 15 4.71 -10.23 0.26
CA THR A 15 5.04 -8.88 0.65
C THR A 15 6.24 -8.93 1.58
N THR A 16 7.26 -8.14 1.27
CA THR A 16 8.39 -8.00 2.15
C THR A 16 8.06 -6.91 3.16
N ILE A 17 8.11 -7.23 4.43
CA ILE A 17 7.75 -6.27 5.46
C ILE A 17 9.00 -5.76 6.15
N LYS A 18 9.17 -4.45 6.15
CA LYS A 18 10.28 -3.82 6.83
C LYS A 18 9.82 -3.47 8.23
N HIS A 19 10.27 -4.22 9.18
CA HIS A 19 9.73 -4.10 10.53
C HIS A 19 10.15 -2.83 11.27
N ASN A 20 11.35 -2.31 11.00
CA ASN A 20 11.76 -1.11 11.71
C ASN A 20 10.80 0.07 11.47
N PRO A 21 10.51 0.45 10.23
CA PRO A 21 9.55 1.54 10.05
C PRO A 21 8.13 1.12 10.45
N ARG A 22 7.78 -0.16 10.26
CA ARG A 22 6.46 -0.62 10.65
C ARG A 22 6.23 -0.39 12.15
N VAL A 23 7.21 -0.77 12.96
CA VAL A 23 7.09 -0.62 14.40
C VAL A 23 7.11 0.85 14.78
N LYS A 24 7.95 1.64 14.11
CA LYS A 24 8.02 3.06 14.39
C LYS A 24 6.67 3.74 14.25
N PHE A 25 5.88 3.32 13.26
CA PHE A 25 4.56 3.89 13.04
C PHE A 25 3.44 3.08 13.69
N ASP A 26 3.82 2.06 14.47
CA ASP A 26 2.85 1.24 15.19
C ASP A 26 1.83 0.59 14.25
N LEU A 27 2.31 0.00 13.19
CA LEU A 27 1.46 -0.67 12.23
C LEU A 27 1.51 -2.16 12.44
N SER A 28 0.39 -2.83 12.23
CA SER A 28 0.38 -4.28 12.21
C SER A 28 0.93 -4.74 10.87
N ASN A 29 1.21 -6.03 10.74
CA ASN A 29 1.64 -6.58 9.47
C ASN A 29 0.57 -6.36 8.40
N ASN A 30 -0.70 -6.50 8.77
CA ASN A 30 -1.79 -6.28 7.83
C ASN A 30 -1.87 -4.83 7.39
N ASP A 31 -1.66 -3.90 8.30
CA ASP A 31 -1.65 -2.49 7.94
C ASP A 31 -0.57 -2.21 6.91
N TYR A 32 0.60 -2.81 7.11
CA TYR A 32 1.71 -2.65 6.18
C TYR A 32 1.34 -3.23 4.82
N CYS A 33 0.74 -4.41 4.79
CA CYS A 33 0.37 -5.03 3.53
C CYS A 33 -0.64 -4.19 2.75
N ILE A 34 -1.61 -3.62 3.43
CA ILE A 34 -2.60 -2.76 2.79
C ILE A 34 -1.92 -1.52 2.21
N ALA A 35 -1.04 -0.88 2.98
CA ALA A 35 -0.36 0.32 2.49
C ALA A 35 0.53 0.01 1.31
N ASN A 36 1.25 -1.11 1.38
CA ASN A 36 2.14 -1.52 0.29
C ASN A 36 1.34 -1.81 -0.97
N ALA A 37 0.16 -2.41 -0.84
CA ALA A 37 -0.69 -2.68 -1.99
C ALA A 37 -1.19 -1.37 -2.61
N ILE A 38 -1.59 -0.42 -1.78
CA ILE A 38 -2.04 0.88 -2.28
C ILE A 38 -0.89 1.53 -3.04
N TYR A 39 0.32 1.48 -2.49
CA TYR A 39 1.48 2.09 -3.13
C TYR A 39 1.71 1.50 -4.53
N HIS A 40 1.76 0.18 -4.63
CA HIS A 40 2.06 -0.45 -5.90
C HIS A 40 0.92 -0.29 -6.90
N LEU A 41 -0.31 -0.40 -6.45
CA LEU A 41 -1.44 -0.30 -7.37
C LEU A 41 -1.69 1.14 -7.82
N SER A 42 -1.40 2.10 -6.97
CA SER A 42 -1.60 3.50 -7.36
C SER A 42 -0.51 3.97 -8.32
N ASN A 43 0.62 3.28 -8.36
CA ASN A 43 1.71 3.65 -9.25
C ASN A 43 1.79 2.80 -10.51
N ASN A 44 0.71 2.09 -10.81
CA ASN A 44 0.66 1.28 -12.02
C ASN A 44 0.67 2.20 -13.25
N PRO A 45 1.66 2.06 -14.13
CA PRO A 45 1.76 2.94 -15.29
C PRO A 45 0.62 2.77 -16.28
N ASP A 46 -0.12 1.67 -16.19
CA ASP A 46 -1.23 1.44 -17.11
C ASP A 46 -2.54 2.03 -16.59
N SER A 47 -2.54 2.58 -15.41
CA SER A 47 -3.77 3.12 -14.85
C SER A 47 -4.11 4.46 -15.46
N ILE A 48 -5.41 4.69 -15.69
CA ILE A 48 -5.84 5.98 -16.19
C ILE A 48 -5.90 6.99 -15.04
N PHE A 49 -5.86 6.51 -13.78
CA PHE A 49 -5.87 7.41 -12.63
C PHE A 49 -4.51 7.36 -11.98
N LYS A 50 -3.49 7.85 -12.70
CA LYS A 50 -2.15 7.75 -12.23
C LYS A 50 -1.94 8.36 -10.86
N GLY A 51 -1.25 7.62 -10.03
CA GLY A 51 -0.97 8.08 -8.69
C GLY A 51 -2.05 7.76 -7.68
N TRP A 52 -3.17 7.18 -8.12
CA TRP A 52 -4.27 6.89 -7.20
C TRP A 52 -4.75 5.46 -7.36
N TYR A 53 -5.09 4.84 -6.24
CA TYR A 53 -5.73 3.54 -6.26
C TYR A 53 -7.23 3.79 -6.35
N HIS A 54 -7.86 3.32 -7.41
CA HIS A 54 -9.27 3.56 -7.63
C HIS A 54 -10.14 2.33 -7.42
N GLY A 55 -9.59 1.27 -6.90
CA GLY A 55 -10.36 0.07 -6.64
C GLY A 55 -11.12 0.15 -5.32
N LYS A 56 -11.76 -0.95 -4.97
CA LYS A 56 -12.53 -0.99 -3.75
C LYS A 56 -11.69 -1.43 -2.57
N VAL A 57 -12.09 -1.00 -1.39
CA VAL A 57 -11.41 -1.39 -0.17
C VAL A 57 -11.55 -2.89 0.05
N GLU A 58 -12.71 -3.46 -0.28
CA GLU A 58 -12.91 -4.90 -0.13
C GLU A 58 -11.91 -5.69 -0.97
N THR A 59 -11.56 -5.18 -2.14
CA THR A 59 -10.59 -5.84 -3.00
C THR A 59 -9.22 -5.89 -2.33
N LEU A 60 -8.84 -4.79 -1.69
CA LEU A 60 -7.58 -4.78 -0.95
C LEU A 60 -7.63 -5.79 0.18
N GLY A 61 -8.73 -5.85 0.89
CA GLY A 61 -8.86 -6.80 1.99
C GLY A 61 -8.74 -8.23 1.52
N LYS A 62 -9.37 -8.56 0.40
CA LYS A 62 -9.35 -9.91 -0.09
C LYS A 62 -7.95 -10.38 -0.46
N MET A 63 -7.09 -9.49 -0.89
CA MET A 63 -5.73 -9.85 -1.23
C MET A 63 -5.01 -10.47 -0.04
N PHE A 64 -5.40 -10.09 1.16
CA PHE A 64 -4.72 -10.53 2.37
C PHE A 64 -5.64 -11.31 3.30
N ASN A 65 -6.76 -11.78 2.76
CA ASN A 65 -7.74 -12.56 3.52
C ASN A 65 -8.26 -11.79 4.73
N LEU A 66 -8.55 -10.53 4.54
CA LEU A 66 -9.08 -9.69 5.60
C LEU A 66 -10.54 -9.38 5.33
N SER A 67 -11.31 -9.23 6.39
CA SER A 67 -12.70 -8.83 6.26
C SER A 67 -12.75 -7.39 5.79
N ARG A 68 -13.91 -6.97 5.31
CA ARG A 68 -14.11 -5.60 4.90
C ARG A 68 -13.84 -4.66 6.07
N ALA A 69 -14.34 -5.01 7.25
CA ALA A 69 -14.15 -4.15 8.42
C ALA A 69 -12.68 -4.01 8.77
N SER A 70 -11.93 -5.11 8.72
CA SER A 70 -10.50 -5.04 9.01
C SER A 70 -9.76 -4.18 8.00
N ALA A 71 -10.13 -4.30 6.73
CA ALA A 71 -9.46 -3.50 5.69
C ALA A 71 -9.76 -2.02 5.90
N TYR A 72 -11.00 -1.67 6.22
CA TYR A 72 -11.35 -0.27 6.46
C TYR A 72 -10.63 0.26 7.70
N ASN A 73 -10.50 -0.56 8.74
CA ASN A 73 -9.79 -0.13 9.93
C ASN A 73 -8.32 0.15 9.64
N SER A 74 -7.69 -0.69 8.84
CA SER A 74 -6.30 -0.47 8.45
C SER A 74 -6.16 0.83 7.66
N ILE A 75 -7.07 1.08 6.73
CA ILE A 75 -6.99 2.29 5.93
C ILE A 75 -7.21 3.53 6.79
N THR A 76 -8.17 3.49 7.69
CA THR A 76 -8.41 4.62 8.58
C THR A 76 -7.17 4.92 9.42
N LYS A 77 -6.53 3.87 9.92
CA LYS A 77 -5.33 4.04 10.72
C LYS A 77 -4.20 4.64 9.88
N LEU A 78 -4.05 4.17 8.64
CA LEU A 78 -3.00 4.67 7.77
C LEU A 78 -3.22 6.15 7.41
N ILE A 79 -4.46 6.53 7.20
CA ILE A 79 -4.79 7.93 6.93
C ILE A 79 -4.49 8.76 8.16
N ASP A 80 -4.84 8.26 9.33
CA ASP A 80 -4.62 8.96 10.57
C ASP A 80 -3.14 9.19 10.81
N LYS A 81 -2.29 8.27 10.37
CA LYS A 81 -0.86 8.40 10.53
C LYS A 81 -0.20 9.12 9.37
N LYS A 82 -0.99 9.64 8.45
CA LYS A 82 -0.51 10.43 7.32
C LYS A 82 0.31 9.63 6.32
N LEU A 83 0.14 8.33 6.31
CA LEU A 83 0.85 7.47 5.37
C LEU A 83 0.05 7.22 4.11
N VAL A 84 -1.26 7.41 4.17
CA VAL A 84 -2.16 7.26 3.04
C VAL A 84 -3.08 8.48 3.04
N GLU A 85 -3.48 8.92 1.87
CA GLU A 85 -4.45 9.99 1.81
C GLU A 85 -5.59 9.59 0.89
N LYS A 86 -6.74 10.18 1.10
CA LYS A 86 -7.94 9.84 0.39
C LYS A 86 -8.45 11.09 -0.31
N ASN A 87 -8.81 10.96 -1.57
CA ASN A 87 -9.42 12.05 -2.29
C ASN A 87 -10.88 12.16 -1.84
N GLU A 88 -11.27 13.32 -1.34
CA GLU A 88 -12.59 13.46 -0.78
C GLU A 88 -13.70 13.32 -1.80
N GLU A 89 -13.45 13.69 -3.03
CA GLU A 89 -14.48 13.59 -4.03
C GLU A 89 -14.61 12.20 -4.62
N SER A 90 -13.52 11.59 -4.97
CA SER A 90 -13.55 10.30 -5.63
C SER A 90 -13.47 9.11 -4.69
N GLY A 91 -12.91 9.33 -3.51
CA GLY A 91 -12.67 8.22 -2.60
C GLY A 91 -11.41 7.44 -2.93
N PHE A 92 -10.66 7.86 -3.95
CA PHE A 92 -9.45 7.15 -4.34
C PHE A 92 -8.38 7.33 -3.28
N LEU A 93 -7.45 6.39 -3.23
CA LEU A 93 -6.42 6.37 -2.20
C LEU A 93 -5.03 6.43 -2.83
N LYS A 94 -4.08 6.98 -2.09
CA LYS A 94 -2.70 6.89 -2.50
C LYS A 94 -1.82 7.02 -1.28
N THR A 95 -0.59 6.51 -1.38
CA THR A 95 0.36 6.69 -0.29
C THR A 95 0.96 8.08 -0.41
N THR A 96 1.47 8.57 0.70
CA THR A 96 1.97 9.95 0.77
C THR A 96 3.48 9.97 0.61
N LYS A 97 4.06 11.16 0.60
CA LYS A 97 5.49 11.30 0.57
C LYS A 97 6.09 10.71 1.83
N LEU A 98 5.38 10.79 2.95
CA LEU A 98 5.88 10.22 4.19
C LEU A 98 6.06 8.70 4.04
N TRP A 99 5.13 8.02 3.39
CA TRP A 99 5.28 6.59 3.12
C TRP A 99 6.54 6.36 2.28
N TRP A 100 6.73 7.16 1.26
CA TRP A 100 7.89 7.01 0.40
C TRP A 100 9.18 7.20 1.19
N ASP A 101 9.25 8.25 1.98
CA ASP A 101 10.47 8.56 2.72
C ASP A 101 10.82 7.51 3.76
N GLU A 102 9.81 6.97 4.43
CA GLU A 102 10.06 6.07 5.54
C GLU A 102 10.11 4.60 5.16
N PHE A 103 9.39 4.22 4.10
CA PHE A 103 9.24 2.82 3.77
C PHE A 103 9.86 2.40 2.44
N VAL A 104 10.02 3.33 1.53
CA VAL A 104 10.54 3.00 0.20
C VAL A 104 11.95 3.55 0.03
N ASN A 105 12.08 4.86 0.11
CA ASN A 105 13.35 5.50 -0.12
C ASN A 105 14.39 5.13 0.92
N PHE A 106 13.93 4.72 2.09
CA PHE A 106 14.80 4.26 3.15
C PHE A 106 15.73 3.17 2.64
N GLU A 107 15.20 2.21 1.89
CA GLU A 107 16.02 1.14 1.39
C GLU A 107 16.86 1.53 0.22
N ILE A 108 16.36 2.41 -0.62
CA ILE A 108 17.09 2.82 -1.78
C ILE A 108 18.15 3.82 -1.47
N GLY A 109 17.89 4.74 -0.64
CA GLY A 109 18.76 5.86 -0.42
C GLY A 109 19.84 5.67 0.59
N LYS A 110 19.74 4.68 1.46
CA LYS A 110 20.69 4.49 2.48
C LYS A 110 21.02 3.13 2.76
N PRO A 111 22.20 2.84 3.13
CA PRO A 111 22.60 1.52 3.47
C PRO A 111 21.94 1.22 4.80
N SER A 112 21.71 -0.02 5.04
CA SER A 112 21.14 -0.42 6.29
C SER A 112 22.09 -0.11 7.39
N LYS A 113 21.62 0.45 8.43
CA LYS A 113 22.44 0.72 9.48
C LYS A 113 22.24 -0.21 10.51
N ILE A 114 21.51 -1.13 10.45
CA ILE A 114 21.26 -2.02 11.48
C ILE A 114 22.14 -3.07 11.66
#